data_1377714ab4054a10a21576f505bb602e
#
_entry.id   1377714ab4054a10a21576f505bb602e
#
_cell.length_a   1.000
_cell.length_b   1.000
_cell.length_c   1.000
_cell.angle_alpha   90.00
_cell.angle_beta   90.00
_cell.angle_gamma   90.00
#
_symmetry.space_group_name_H-M   'P 1'
#
loop_
_entity.id
_entity.type
_entity.pdbx_description
1 polymer ?
#
loop_
_entity_poly.entity_id
_entity_poly.type
_entity_poly.pdbx_seq_one_letter_code
_entity_poly.pdbx_strand_id
1 'polypeptide(L)'
;MCALNVYTHYDLRILNFWKAFQRLPLPKELSCPMSLDLKRQLVAQLVESSRLLRNYIDHRAKGRGTTRAQWIVLFRLRQQEGLSQVDLADVLELQPISLVRLLDRLVEHGLLERRPDPRDRRANRLFLTPGGRQLVDDLDSLRDSIATDVLQDIPAAAIETSLETLQDIKERIKNFAEPPGSVAAK
;
A
#
# COMPACT_ATOMS: atom_id res chain seq x y z
N MET A 1 19.10 7.55 26.02
CA MET A 1 17.94 6.94 26.68
C MET A 1 16.68 7.37 25.94
N CYS A 2 15.79 6.44 25.65
CA CYS A 2 14.46 6.57 25.02
C CYS A 2 14.42 6.91 23.54
N ALA A 3 14.50 5.87 22.71
CA ALA A 3 13.88 5.77 21.41
C ALA A 3 13.36 4.34 21.23
N LEU A 4 12.29 4.01 21.89
CA LEU A 4 11.57 2.74 21.75
C LEU A 4 10.07 3.04 21.71
N ASN A 5 9.43 2.58 20.66
CA ASN A 5 8.00 2.31 20.55
C ASN A 5 7.22 3.07 19.46
N VAL A 6 7.39 2.65 18.19
CA VAL A 6 6.36 2.85 17.14
C VAL A 6 6.21 1.58 16.27
N TYR A 7 6.52 0.40 16.80
CA TYR A 7 6.35 -0.88 16.07
C TYR A 7 5.40 -1.83 16.79
N THR A 8 4.16 -1.41 16.96
CA THR A 8 3.09 -2.32 17.41
C THR A 8 1.94 -2.25 16.43
N HIS A 9 1.96 -3.12 15.43
CA HIS A 9 0.86 -3.79 14.75
C HIS A 9 1.24 -4.28 13.33
N TYR A 10 2.40 -4.86 13.17
CA TYR A 10 2.64 -5.75 12.05
C TYR A 10 2.74 -7.18 12.58
N ASP A 11 1.97 -8.06 11.96
CA ASP A 11 1.82 -9.46 12.36
C ASP A 11 3.19 -10.10 12.61
N LEU A 12 3.50 -10.36 13.88
CA LEU A 12 4.70 -11.06 14.36
C LEU A 12 4.92 -12.41 13.64
N ARG A 13 3.88 -12.95 13.01
CA ARG A 13 3.94 -14.20 12.23
C ARG A 13 4.73 -14.03 10.95
N ILE A 14 4.65 -12.87 10.27
CA ILE A 14 5.41 -12.60 9.05
C ILE A 14 6.90 -12.40 9.37
N LEU A 15 7.21 -11.69 10.45
CA LEU A 15 8.58 -11.47 10.90
C LEU A 15 9.25 -12.77 11.40
N ASN A 16 8.49 -13.62 12.07
CA ASN A 16 8.99 -14.91 12.55
C ASN A 16 9.15 -15.94 11.40
N PHE A 17 8.24 -15.93 10.44
CA PHE A 17 8.36 -16.73 9.21
C PHE A 17 9.60 -16.33 8.41
N TRP A 18 9.88 -15.04 8.28
CA TRP A 18 11.06 -14.52 7.58
C TRP A 18 12.37 -14.88 8.28
N LYS A 19 12.43 -14.75 9.61
CA LYS A 19 13.61 -15.16 10.41
C LYS A 19 13.85 -16.66 10.37
N ALA A 20 12.80 -17.47 10.33
CA ALA A 20 12.90 -18.92 10.17
C ALA A 20 13.40 -19.29 8.77
N PHE A 21 12.94 -18.58 7.73
CA PHE A 21 13.35 -18.80 6.35
C PHE A 21 14.83 -18.45 6.10
N GLN A 22 15.38 -17.43 6.79
CA GLN A 22 16.82 -17.08 6.70
C GLN A 22 17.74 -18.06 7.45
N ARG A 23 17.21 -18.87 8.37
CA ARG A 23 17.99 -19.81 9.18
C ARG A 23 18.04 -21.23 8.65
N LEU A 24 17.32 -21.51 7.54
CA LEU A 24 17.42 -22.82 6.90
C LEU A 24 18.81 -22.97 6.26
N PRO A 25 19.63 -23.95 6.71
CA PRO A 25 20.90 -24.20 6.05
C PRO A 25 20.60 -24.65 4.61
N LEU A 26 21.10 -23.89 3.64
CA LEU A 26 21.04 -24.29 2.25
C LEU A 26 21.78 -25.63 2.12
N PRO A 27 21.16 -26.69 1.62
CA PRO A 27 21.86 -27.92 1.34
C PRO A 27 22.92 -27.64 0.28
N LYS A 28 24.17 -27.95 0.60
CA LYS A 28 25.36 -27.67 -0.21
C LYS A 28 25.44 -28.42 -1.56
N GLU A 29 24.54 -29.34 -1.80
CA GLU A 29 24.56 -30.16 -3.02
C GLU A 29 23.15 -30.51 -3.52
N LEU A 30 22.47 -29.51 -4.05
CA LEU A 30 21.43 -29.71 -5.05
C LEU A 30 21.67 -28.68 -6.13
N SER A 31 22.03 -29.14 -7.31
CA SER A 31 22.06 -28.35 -8.54
C SER A 31 20.65 -27.87 -8.84
N CYS A 32 20.22 -26.85 -8.09
CA CYS A 32 18.98 -26.14 -8.33
C CYS A 32 19.12 -25.47 -9.70
N PRO A 33 18.23 -25.70 -10.67
CA PRO A 33 18.36 -25.02 -11.95
C PRO A 33 18.48 -23.53 -11.69
N MET A 34 19.48 -22.89 -12.28
CA MET A 34 19.85 -21.47 -12.12
C MET A 34 18.60 -20.53 -12.17
N SER A 35 17.54 -20.95 -12.85
CA SER A 35 16.26 -20.26 -12.92
C SER A 35 15.50 -20.13 -11.59
N LEU A 36 15.64 -21.07 -10.66
CA LEU A 36 14.93 -21.03 -9.36
C LEU A 36 15.62 -20.10 -8.38
N ASP A 37 16.95 -20.06 -8.38
CA ASP A 37 17.70 -19.13 -7.54
C ASP A 37 17.45 -17.67 -7.97
N LEU A 38 17.43 -17.38 -9.25
CA LEU A 38 17.09 -16.06 -9.77
C LEU A 38 15.65 -15.64 -9.37
N LYS A 39 14.69 -16.57 -9.43
CA LYS A 39 13.32 -16.29 -9.01
C LYS A 39 13.24 -15.98 -7.50
N ARG A 40 13.97 -16.71 -6.67
CA ARG A 40 14.06 -16.45 -5.22
C ARG A 40 14.68 -15.09 -4.94
N GLN A 41 15.76 -14.74 -5.64
CA GLN A 41 16.40 -13.44 -5.50
C GLN A 41 15.44 -12.30 -5.88
N LEU A 42 14.71 -12.43 -6.98
CA LEU A 42 13.72 -11.42 -7.39
C LEU A 42 12.65 -11.21 -6.31
N VAL A 43 12.06 -12.29 -5.79
CA VAL A 43 11.05 -12.19 -4.72
C VAL A 43 11.63 -11.51 -3.46
N ALA A 44 12.85 -11.87 -3.06
CA ALA A 44 13.51 -11.25 -1.92
C ALA A 44 13.74 -9.74 -2.14
N GLN A 45 14.21 -9.35 -3.33
CA GLN A 45 14.42 -7.95 -3.70
C GLN A 45 13.12 -7.15 -3.74
N LEU A 46 12.03 -7.74 -4.23
CA LEU A 46 10.72 -7.09 -4.22
C LEU A 46 10.23 -6.78 -2.80
N VAL A 47 10.36 -7.73 -1.89
CA VAL A 47 9.97 -7.55 -0.48
C VAL A 47 10.81 -6.47 0.18
N GLU A 48 12.13 -6.53 0.01
CA GLU A 48 13.06 -5.57 0.62
C GLU A 48 12.86 -4.16 0.02
N SER A 49 12.81 -4.03 -1.30
CA SER A 49 12.59 -2.74 -1.98
C SER A 49 11.25 -2.12 -1.57
N SER A 50 10.19 -2.93 -1.48
CA SER A 50 8.87 -2.48 -1.00
C SER A 50 8.94 -1.93 0.44
N ARG A 51 9.69 -2.56 1.32
CA ARG A 51 9.90 -2.11 2.69
C ARG A 51 10.67 -0.78 2.74
N LEU A 52 11.78 -0.68 2.01
CA LEU A 52 12.61 0.52 1.95
C LEU A 52 11.84 1.70 1.36
N LEU A 53 11.12 1.48 0.26
CA LEU A 53 10.30 2.51 -0.38
C LEU A 53 9.20 3.01 0.56
N ARG A 54 8.51 2.12 1.29
CA ARG A 54 7.52 2.53 2.29
C ARG A 54 8.14 3.43 3.36
N ASN A 55 9.29 3.05 3.90
CA ASN A 55 9.99 3.85 4.92
C ASN A 55 10.39 5.23 4.38
N TYR A 56 10.86 5.28 3.14
CA TYR A 56 11.22 6.54 2.48
C TYR A 56 10.01 7.45 2.28
N ILE A 57 8.89 6.89 1.77
CA ILE A 57 7.62 7.63 1.64
C ILE A 57 7.14 8.14 3.00
N ASP A 58 7.17 7.30 4.03
CA ASP A 58 6.75 7.68 5.39
C ASP A 58 7.59 8.85 5.94
N HIS A 59 8.90 8.83 5.69
CA HIS A 59 9.78 9.92 6.08
C HIS A 59 9.44 11.23 5.36
N ARG A 60 9.26 11.17 4.04
CA ARG A 60 8.92 12.33 3.19
C ARG A 60 7.52 12.88 3.52
N ALA A 61 6.54 12.03 3.80
CA ALA A 61 5.16 12.40 4.15
C ALA A 61 5.09 13.13 5.51
N LYS A 62 5.88 12.70 6.50
CA LYS A 62 5.97 13.38 7.81
C LYS A 62 6.37 14.84 7.68
N GLY A 63 7.26 15.17 6.76
CA GLY A 63 7.67 16.54 6.47
C GLY A 63 6.54 17.44 5.91
N ARG A 64 5.42 16.84 5.47
CA ARG A 64 4.22 17.53 4.97
C ARG A 64 3.04 17.48 5.96
N GLY A 65 3.27 17.07 7.22
CA GLY A 65 2.23 17.00 8.25
C GLY A 65 1.19 15.91 8.04
N THR A 66 1.48 14.91 7.21
CA THR A 66 0.58 13.80 6.90
C THR A 66 1.25 12.44 7.10
N THR A 67 0.45 11.38 7.07
CA THR A 67 0.93 10.00 7.11
C THR A 67 0.64 9.29 5.79
N ARG A 68 1.42 8.26 5.46
CA ARG A 68 1.16 7.44 4.27
C ARG A 68 -0.26 6.87 4.23
N ALA A 69 -0.81 6.46 5.37
CA ALA A 69 -2.17 5.95 5.44
C ALA A 69 -3.21 7.04 5.09
N GLN A 70 -3.04 8.27 5.59
CA GLN A 70 -3.88 9.41 5.22
C GLN A 70 -3.74 9.72 3.73
N TRP A 71 -2.53 9.71 3.22
CA TRP A 71 -2.26 9.91 1.80
C TRP A 71 -3.01 8.93 0.91
N ILE A 72 -2.94 7.61 1.21
CA ILE A 72 -3.64 6.59 0.42
C ILE A 72 -5.16 6.84 0.38
N VAL A 73 -5.77 7.19 1.52
CA VAL A 73 -7.20 7.51 1.60
C VAL A 73 -7.54 8.74 0.75
N LEU A 74 -6.79 9.82 0.89
CA LEU A 74 -7.02 11.06 0.16
C LEU A 74 -6.90 10.85 -1.36
N PHE A 75 -5.87 10.12 -1.82
CA PHE A 75 -5.70 9.79 -3.25
C PHE A 75 -6.83 8.93 -3.77
N ARG A 76 -7.30 7.96 -2.99
CA ARG A 76 -8.42 7.13 -3.43
C ARG A 76 -9.70 7.94 -3.59
N LEU A 77 -10.01 8.81 -2.64
CA LEU A 77 -11.16 9.69 -2.72
C LEU A 77 -11.03 10.73 -3.84
N ARG A 78 -9.82 11.18 -4.19
CA ARG A 78 -9.61 12.01 -5.37
C ARG A 78 -10.01 11.31 -6.66
N GLN A 79 -9.71 10.02 -6.78
CA GLN A 79 -10.09 9.23 -7.96
C GLN A 79 -11.60 8.95 -8.02
N GLN A 80 -12.21 8.73 -6.86
CA GLN A 80 -13.62 8.39 -6.74
C GLN A 80 -14.20 8.95 -5.45
N GLU A 81 -14.82 10.11 -5.54
CA GLU A 81 -15.57 10.70 -4.43
C GLU A 81 -16.93 10.01 -4.23
N GLY A 82 -17.49 10.19 -3.05
CA GLY A 82 -18.80 9.66 -2.72
C GLY A 82 -18.81 8.16 -2.40
N LEU A 83 -17.65 7.55 -2.17
CA LEU A 83 -17.59 6.19 -1.63
C LEU A 83 -18.16 6.16 -0.20
N SER A 84 -18.86 5.08 0.13
CA SER A 84 -19.17 4.79 1.53
C SER A 84 -17.89 4.35 2.28
N GLN A 85 -17.95 4.37 3.61
CA GLN A 85 -16.84 3.90 4.42
C GLN A 85 -16.55 2.41 4.20
N VAL A 86 -17.58 1.60 3.94
CA VAL A 86 -17.44 0.17 3.65
C VAL A 86 -16.76 -0.03 2.29
N ASP A 87 -17.27 0.63 1.24
CA ASP A 87 -16.68 0.55 -0.09
C ASP A 87 -15.20 0.98 -0.09
N LEU A 88 -14.88 2.03 0.68
CA LEU A 88 -13.51 2.50 0.79
C LEU A 88 -12.61 1.49 1.55
N ALA A 89 -13.12 0.83 2.59
CA ALA A 89 -12.40 -0.21 3.32
C ALA A 89 -12.08 -1.40 2.40
N ASP A 90 -13.06 -1.85 1.62
CA ASP A 90 -12.92 -2.96 0.68
C ASP A 90 -11.88 -2.63 -0.41
N VAL A 91 -11.98 -1.44 -1.01
CA VAL A 91 -11.04 -1.00 -2.05
C VAL A 91 -9.60 -0.86 -1.54
N LEU A 92 -9.44 -0.44 -0.28
CA LEU A 92 -8.12 -0.28 0.33
C LEU A 92 -7.62 -1.55 1.04
N GLU A 93 -8.41 -2.61 1.05
CA GLU A 93 -8.12 -3.87 1.78
C GLU A 93 -7.78 -3.60 3.26
N LEU A 94 -8.48 -2.64 3.87
CA LEU A 94 -8.27 -2.23 5.26
C LEU A 94 -9.36 -2.77 6.17
N GLN A 95 -8.97 -3.09 7.41
CA GLN A 95 -9.96 -3.41 8.43
C GLN A 95 -10.83 -2.18 8.73
N PRO A 96 -12.17 -2.32 8.76
CA PRO A 96 -13.09 -1.19 8.94
C PRO A 96 -12.78 -0.33 10.16
N ILE A 97 -12.42 -0.94 11.29
CA ILE A 97 -12.10 -0.22 12.54
C ILE A 97 -10.86 0.67 12.42
N SER A 98 -9.87 0.25 11.64
CA SER A 98 -8.66 1.05 11.38
C SER A 98 -8.97 2.24 10.48
N LEU A 99 -9.84 2.03 9.48
CA LEU A 99 -10.29 3.08 8.58
C LEU A 99 -11.12 4.14 9.31
N VAL A 100 -12.02 3.76 10.23
CA VAL A 100 -12.83 4.72 11.02
C VAL A 100 -11.93 5.77 11.68
N ARG A 101 -10.94 5.33 12.46
CA ARG A 101 -10.03 6.23 13.18
C ARG A 101 -9.23 7.14 12.23
N LEU A 102 -8.89 6.63 11.06
CA LEU A 102 -8.17 7.38 10.04
C LEU A 102 -9.05 8.47 9.43
N LEU A 103 -10.30 8.13 9.10
CA LEU A 103 -11.29 9.05 8.58
C LEU A 103 -11.66 10.13 9.60
N ASP A 104 -11.83 9.76 10.88
CA ASP A 104 -12.13 10.73 11.94
C ASP A 104 -11.07 11.81 12.05
N ARG A 105 -9.79 11.41 12.01
CA ARG A 105 -8.67 12.38 11.99
C ARG A 105 -8.68 13.26 10.76
N LEU A 106 -8.99 12.73 9.58
CA LEU A 106 -9.06 13.53 8.35
C LEU A 106 -10.22 14.54 8.39
N VAL A 107 -11.34 14.17 8.99
CA VAL A 107 -12.48 15.08 9.22
C VAL A 107 -12.11 16.15 10.25
N GLU A 108 -11.48 15.77 11.36
CA GLU A 108 -11.02 16.70 12.40
C GLU A 108 -10.04 17.74 11.87
N HIS A 109 -9.15 17.33 10.93
CA HIS A 109 -8.23 18.25 10.26
C HIS A 109 -8.87 19.04 9.10
N GLY A 110 -10.17 18.90 8.86
CA GLY A 110 -10.88 19.61 7.80
C GLY A 110 -10.48 19.20 6.38
N LEU A 111 -9.94 18.00 6.20
CA LEU A 111 -9.49 17.47 4.91
C LEU A 111 -10.55 16.63 4.20
N LEU A 112 -11.49 16.10 4.97
CA LEU A 112 -12.57 15.23 4.54
C LEU A 112 -13.88 15.67 5.17
N GLU A 113 -14.97 15.48 4.46
CA GLU A 113 -16.33 15.65 5.00
C GLU A 113 -17.19 14.40 4.76
N ARG A 114 -18.13 14.17 5.69
CA ARG A 114 -19.13 13.13 5.58
C ARG A 114 -20.46 13.76 5.22
N ARG A 115 -21.07 13.32 4.14
CA ARG A 115 -22.41 13.75 3.70
C ARG A 115 -23.37 12.58 3.82
N PRO A 116 -24.61 12.77 4.31
CA PRO A 116 -25.62 11.71 4.33
C PRO A 116 -25.85 11.13 2.93
N ASP A 117 -25.97 9.81 2.84
CA ASP A 117 -26.36 9.18 1.58
C ASP A 117 -27.83 9.48 1.28
N PRO A 118 -28.18 10.01 0.09
CA PRO A 118 -29.56 10.29 -0.27
C PRO A 118 -30.45 9.05 -0.34
N ARG A 119 -29.86 7.86 -0.49
CA ARG A 119 -30.57 6.57 -0.59
C ARG A 119 -30.68 5.83 0.73
N ASP A 120 -29.72 6.04 1.64
CA ASP A 120 -29.68 5.40 2.96
C ASP A 120 -29.25 6.41 4.02
N ARG A 121 -30.20 6.87 4.84
CA ARG A 121 -29.95 7.83 5.93
C ARG A 121 -29.00 7.32 7.02
N ARG A 122 -28.72 6.03 7.05
CA ARG A 122 -27.77 5.41 8.01
C ARG A 122 -26.34 5.40 7.49
N ALA A 123 -26.16 5.63 6.19
CA ALA A 123 -24.86 5.65 5.52
C ALA A 123 -24.38 7.08 5.29
N ASN A 124 -23.08 7.27 5.35
CA ASN A 124 -22.42 8.51 4.96
C ASN A 124 -21.51 8.25 3.76
N ARG A 125 -21.48 9.22 2.86
CA ARG A 125 -20.57 9.29 1.73
C ARG A 125 -19.43 10.25 2.05
N LEU A 126 -18.25 9.91 1.57
CA LEU A 126 -16.99 10.59 1.86
C LEU A 126 -16.62 11.50 0.69
N PHE A 127 -16.28 12.75 1.00
CA PHE A 127 -15.87 13.76 0.02
C PHE A 127 -14.65 14.53 0.52
N LEU A 128 -13.78 14.92 -0.41
CA LEU A 128 -12.68 15.81 -0.08
C LEU A 128 -13.21 17.24 0.11
N THR A 129 -12.71 17.91 1.12
CA THR A 129 -12.89 19.37 1.25
C THR A 129 -11.96 20.11 0.28
N PRO A 130 -12.09 21.43 0.10
CA PRO A 130 -11.11 22.21 -0.64
C PRO A 130 -9.69 22.08 -0.08
N GLY A 131 -9.54 22.04 1.26
CA GLY A 131 -8.25 21.81 1.91
C GLY A 131 -7.70 20.41 1.66
N GLY A 132 -8.57 19.40 1.65
CA GLY A 132 -8.20 18.03 1.28
C GLY A 132 -7.72 17.91 -0.17
N ARG A 133 -8.37 18.60 -1.11
CA ARG A 133 -7.93 18.62 -2.52
C ARG A 133 -6.57 19.30 -2.67
N GLN A 134 -6.39 20.46 -2.03
CA GLN A 134 -5.10 21.15 -2.05
C GLN A 134 -3.96 20.29 -1.50
N LEU A 135 -4.21 19.60 -0.38
CA LEU A 135 -3.21 18.68 0.17
C LEU A 135 -2.87 17.54 -0.80
N VAL A 136 -3.86 16.99 -1.51
CA VAL A 136 -3.61 15.95 -2.53
C VAL A 136 -2.74 16.50 -3.66
N ASP A 137 -2.98 17.73 -4.13
CA ASP A 137 -2.16 18.37 -5.18
C ASP A 137 -0.69 18.55 -4.71
N ASP A 138 -0.50 18.99 -3.46
CA ASP A 138 0.83 19.09 -2.85
C ASP A 138 1.53 17.73 -2.72
N LEU A 139 0.76 16.68 -2.44
CA LEU A 139 1.26 15.30 -2.33
C LEU A 139 1.54 14.66 -3.70
N ASP A 140 0.85 15.06 -4.77
CA ASP A 140 1.17 14.64 -6.14
C ASP A 140 2.58 15.12 -6.52
N SER A 141 2.90 16.39 -6.25
CA SER A 141 4.25 16.91 -6.45
C SER A 141 5.31 16.17 -5.65
N LEU A 142 4.98 15.76 -4.41
CA LEU A 142 5.87 14.94 -3.61
C LEU A 142 6.06 13.53 -4.20
N ARG A 143 5.00 12.93 -4.74
CA ARG A 143 5.05 11.62 -5.40
C ARG A 143 5.96 11.63 -6.62
N ASP A 144 5.86 12.69 -7.45
CA ASP A 144 6.71 12.87 -8.61
C ASP A 144 8.19 13.05 -8.21
N SER A 145 8.45 13.83 -7.16
CA SER A 145 9.79 13.97 -6.60
C SER A 145 10.34 12.64 -6.09
N ILE A 146 9.54 11.84 -5.37
CA ILE A 146 9.95 10.51 -4.88
C ILE A 146 10.28 9.58 -6.05
N ALA A 147 9.45 9.57 -7.09
CA ALA A 147 9.69 8.74 -8.27
C ALA A 147 10.99 9.14 -8.97
N THR A 148 11.23 10.44 -9.12
CA THR A 148 12.47 10.97 -9.70
C THR A 148 13.69 10.58 -8.88
N ASP A 149 13.64 10.79 -7.55
CA ASP A 149 14.76 10.49 -6.65
C ASP A 149 15.11 8.99 -6.66
N VAL A 150 14.10 8.12 -6.64
CA VAL A 150 14.29 6.66 -6.51
C VAL A 150 14.67 6.00 -7.84
N LEU A 151 14.24 6.57 -8.97
CA LEU A 151 14.48 6.01 -10.29
C LEU A 151 15.54 6.79 -11.08
N GLN A 152 16.25 7.71 -10.43
CA GLN A 152 17.32 8.47 -11.04
C GLN A 152 18.34 7.51 -11.69
N ASP A 153 18.80 7.87 -12.90
CA ASP A 153 19.81 7.12 -13.66
C ASP A 153 19.40 5.69 -14.09
N ILE A 154 18.14 5.29 -13.85
CA ILE A 154 17.64 4.01 -14.37
C ILE A 154 17.09 4.22 -15.79
N PRO A 155 17.57 3.46 -16.80
CA PRO A 155 17.10 3.60 -18.17
C PRO A 155 15.60 3.34 -18.31
N ALA A 156 14.90 4.14 -19.12
CA ALA A 156 13.45 4.01 -19.34
C ALA A 156 13.03 2.58 -19.75
N ALA A 157 13.78 1.94 -20.63
CA ALA A 157 13.51 0.56 -21.06
C ALA A 157 13.56 -0.45 -19.89
N ALA A 158 14.44 -0.24 -18.91
CA ALA A 158 14.50 -1.08 -17.71
C ALA A 158 13.29 -0.85 -16.79
N ILE A 159 12.82 0.39 -16.71
CA ILE A 159 11.60 0.74 -15.97
C ILE A 159 10.38 0.09 -16.62
N GLU A 160 10.23 0.19 -17.94
CA GLU A 160 9.14 -0.43 -18.70
C GLU A 160 9.09 -1.94 -18.51
N THR A 161 10.22 -2.64 -18.70
CA THR A 161 10.32 -4.09 -18.46
C THR A 161 9.96 -4.46 -17.01
N SER A 162 10.38 -3.64 -16.05
CA SER A 162 10.06 -3.85 -14.64
C SER A 162 8.57 -3.69 -14.36
N LEU A 163 7.92 -2.71 -14.98
CA LEU A 163 6.47 -2.49 -14.87
C LEU A 163 5.67 -3.67 -15.41
N GLU A 164 6.02 -4.18 -16.59
CA GLU A 164 5.41 -5.38 -17.18
C GLU A 164 5.57 -6.59 -16.25
N THR A 165 6.78 -6.86 -15.77
CA THR A 165 7.08 -7.97 -14.87
C THR A 165 6.27 -7.86 -13.55
N LEU A 166 6.18 -6.65 -12.98
CA LEU A 166 5.42 -6.41 -11.76
C LEU A 166 3.92 -6.58 -11.99
N GLN A 167 3.42 -6.23 -13.17
CA GLN A 167 2.02 -6.45 -13.53
C GLN A 167 1.69 -7.94 -13.61
N ASP A 168 2.52 -8.72 -14.31
CA ASP A 168 2.37 -10.18 -14.41
C ASP A 168 2.39 -10.86 -13.03
N ILE A 169 3.31 -10.43 -12.16
CA ILE A 169 3.40 -10.94 -10.79
C ILE A 169 2.10 -10.65 -10.02
N LYS A 170 1.57 -9.44 -10.11
CA LYS A 170 0.32 -9.05 -9.44
C LYS A 170 -0.86 -9.89 -9.91
N GLU A 171 -0.99 -10.10 -11.20
CA GLU A 171 -2.07 -10.91 -11.77
C GLU A 171 -1.99 -12.37 -11.32
N ARG A 172 -0.79 -12.95 -11.32
CA ARG A 172 -0.58 -14.31 -10.82
C ARG A 172 -0.94 -14.46 -9.33
N ILE A 173 -0.53 -13.49 -8.50
CA ILE A 173 -0.86 -13.50 -7.07
C ILE A 173 -2.38 -13.43 -6.86
N LYS A 174 -3.10 -12.58 -7.59
CA LYS A 174 -4.56 -12.50 -7.52
C LYS A 174 -5.22 -13.83 -7.88
N ASN A 175 -4.78 -14.46 -8.96
CA ASN A 175 -5.31 -15.75 -9.39
C ASN A 175 -5.06 -16.90 -8.39
N PHE A 176 -3.99 -16.82 -7.59
CA PHE A 176 -3.74 -17.78 -6.50
C PHE A 176 -4.56 -17.47 -5.23
N ALA A 177 -4.92 -16.22 -5.00
CA ALA A 177 -5.70 -15.80 -3.83
C ALA A 177 -7.20 -16.09 -3.99
N GLU A 178 -7.71 -16.18 -5.22
CA GLU A 178 -9.07 -16.61 -5.49
C GLU A 178 -9.14 -18.15 -5.53
N PRO A 179 -9.79 -18.84 -4.58
CA PRO A 179 -9.97 -20.27 -4.68
C PRO A 179 -10.81 -20.58 -5.93
N PRO A 180 -10.47 -21.64 -6.70
CA PRO A 180 -11.28 -22.05 -7.85
C PRO A 180 -12.64 -22.51 -7.33
N GLY A 181 -13.65 -21.64 -7.37
CA GLY A 181 -15.01 -21.97 -6.93
C GLY A 181 -15.94 -20.85 -6.54
N SER A 182 -15.54 -19.57 -6.56
CA SER A 182 -16.48 -18.47 -6.22
C SER A 182 -17.22 -17.89 -7.43
N VAL A 183 -17.42 -18.68 -8.49
CA VAL A 183 -18.31 -18.29 -9.59
C VAL A 183 -19.72 -18.80 -9.29
N ALA A 184 -20.63 -17.86 -9.03
CA ALA A 184 -22.08 -17.95 -9.10
C ALA A 184 -22.81 -18.77 -8.03
N ALA A 185 -23.21 -18.12 -6.94
CA ALA A 185 -24.58 -18.31 -6.46
C ALA A 185 -25.32 -16.95 -6.63
N LYS A 186 -26.11 -16.91 -7.68
CA LYS A 186 -27.17 -15.92 -7.85
C LYS A 186 -28.26 -16.16 -6.85
#